data_8dcd5bf97acbde338e32db04a35b9365
#
_entry.id   8dcd5bf97acbde338e32db04a35b9365
#
_cell.length_a   1.000
_cell.length_b   1.000
_cell.length_c   1.000
_cell.angle_alpha   90.00
_cell.angle_beta   90.00
_cell.angle_gamma   90.00
#
_symmetry.space_group_name_H-M   'P 1'
#
loop_
_entity.id
_entity.type
_entity.pdbx_description
1 polymer ?
#
loop_
_entity_poly.entity_id
_entity_poly.type
_entity_poly.pdbx_seq_one_letter_code
_entity_poly.pdbx_strand_id
1 'polypeptide(L)'
;DEGKIVICDRYAESTYAYQAAQLEDQMKNPLKWLQELSQGRILIPDRTYLFVIEPKISLARIQQRPELIPFEQLAFLEKVHKNYLTVSRGKRFLHLDAEQPIERLVQICYDDILTTR
;
A
#
# COMPACT_ATOMS: atom_id res chain seq x y z
N ASP A 1 5.63 -11.52 20.46
CA ASP A 1 6.44 -12.20 21.45
C ASP A 1 5.64 -12.84 22.58
N GLU A 2 4.55 -12.26 22.96
CA GLU A 2 3.71 -12.82 24.03
C GLU A 2 2.59 -13.68 23.46
N GLY A 3 2.71 -14.15 22.23
CA GLY A 3 1.67 -14.90 21.55
C GLY A 3 0.53 -14.04 21.05
N LYS A 4 0.69 -12.72 21.05
CA LYS A 4 -0.33 -11.78 20.60
C LYS A 4 -0.18 -11.45 19.14
N ILE A 5 -1.32 -11.18 18.49
CA ILE A 5 -1.35 -10.70 17.11
C ILE A 5 -1.48 -9.18 17.18
N VAL A 6 -0.58 -8.48 16.50
CA VAL A 6 -0.63 -7.02 16.41
C VAL A 6 -1.01 -6.63 14.99
N ILE A 7 -2.05 -5.82 14.86
CA ILE A 7 -2.51 -5.31 13.57
C ILE A 7 -2.22 -3.82 13.52
N CYS A 8 -1.51 -3.41 12.46
CA CYS A 8 -1.16 -2.01 12.25
C CYS A 8 -1.79 -1.55 10.94
N ASP A 9 -2.63 -0.53 11.03
CA ASP A 9 -3.27 0.08 9.86
C ASP A 9 -2.28 1.07 9.26
N ARG A 10 -1.79 0.77 8.04
CA ARG A 10 -0.76 1.51 7.33
C ARG A 10 0.59 1.45 8.05
N TYR A 11 1.64 1.29 7.29
CA TYR A 11 2.98 1.17 7.85
C TYR A 11 4.00 1.79 6.88
N ALA A 12 5.25 1.35 6.94
CA ALA A 12 6.36 1.96 6.19
C ALA A 12 6.10 2.08 4.68
N GLU A 13 5.40 1.12 4.08
CA GLU A 13 5.11 1.16 2.65
C GLU A 13 4.31 2.40 2.24
N SER A 14 3.41 2.88 3.10
CA SER A 14 2.68 4.13 2.82
C SER A 14 3.64 5.31 2.75
N THR A 15 4.57 5.40 3.68
CA THR A 15 5.57 6.46 3.67
C THR A 15 6.41 6.40 2.40
N TYR A 16 6.89 5.23 2.03
CA TYR A 16 7.69 5.06 0.82
C TYR A 16 6.90 5.49 -0.42
N ALA A 17 5.68 4.99 -0.57
CA ALA A 17 4.89 5.24 -1.76
C ALA A 17 4.56 6.72 -1.95
N TYR A 18 4.09 7.38 -0.88
CA TYR A 18 3.68 8.78 -0.97
C TYR A 18 4.86 9.73 -1.05
N GLN A 19 5.87 9.54 -0.22
CA GLN A 19 7.03 10.44 -0.23
C GLN A 19 7.86 10.28 -1.49
N ALA A 20 8.02 9.06 -2.00
CA ALA A 20 8.74 8.86 -3.25
C ALA A 20 8.03 9.58 -4.41
N ALA A 21 6.70 9.56 -4.43
CA ALA A 21 5.94 10.27 -5.45
C ALA A 21 6.14 11.78 -5.36
N GLN A 22 6.25 12.33 -4.15
CA GLN A 22 6.51 13.75 -3.94
C GLN A 22 7.93 14.15 -4.34
N LEU A 23 8.90 13.26 -4.17
CA LEU A 23 10.31 13.53 -4.42
C LEU A 23 10.77 13.19 -5.84
N GLU A 24 9.90 12.65 -6.66
CA GLU A 24 10.25 12.12 -7.97
C GLU A 24 10.98 13.13 -8.86
N ASP A 25 10.58 14.40 -8.81
CA ASP A 25 11.20 15.45 -9.62
C ASP A 25 12.45 16.05 -8.99
N GLN A 26 12.76 15.70 -7.76
CA GLN A 26 13.86 16.32 -7.02
C GLN A 26 15.09 15.44 -6.90
N MET A 27 14.95 14.14 -7.09
CA MET A 27 16.08 13.23 -6.95
C MET A 27 15.84 11.95 -7.75
N LYS A 28 16.93 11.23 -8.02
CA LYS A 28 16.87 9.92 -8.67
C LYS A 28 16.56 8.86 -7.63
N ASN A 29 15.72 7.89 -7.99
CA ASN A 29 15.40 6.74 -7.14
C ASN A 29 15.02 7.11 -5.70
N PRO A 30 14.01 8.00 -5.50
CA PRO A 30 13.60 8.36 -4.15
C PRO A 30 13.10 7.17 -3.34
N LEU A 31 12.47 6.21 -3.99
CA LEU A 31 11.95 5.01 -3.34
C LEU A 31 13.07 4.21 -2.67
N LYS A 32 14.16 3.97 -3.42
CA LYS A 32 15.31 3.26 -2.89
C LYS A 32 15.96 4.01 -1.74
N TRP A 33 16.09 5.32 -1.88
CA TRP A 33 16.67 6.17 -0.84
C TRP A 33 15.87 6.09 0.45
N LEU A 34 14.53 6.17 0.35
CA LEU A 34 13.66 6.08 1.52
C LEU A 34 13.75 4.72 2.20
N GLN A 35 13.81 3.64 1.42
CA GLN A 35 13.96 2.31 1.96
C GLN A 35 15.28 2.14 2.70
N GLU A 36 16.37 2.67 2.15
CA GLU A 36 17.69 2.60 2.77
C GLU A 36 17.74 3.39 4.07
N LEU A 37 17.06 4.54 4.14
CA LEU A 37 17.01 5.34 5.36
C LEU A 37 16.36 4.61 6.52
N SER A 38 15.37 3.80 6.25
CA SER A 38 14.64 3.09 7.31
C SER A 38 15.20 1.71 7.61
N GLN A 39 16.15 1.24 6.81
CA GLN A 39 16.70 -0.09 6.96
C GLN A 39 17.30 -0.28 8.36
N GLY A 40 16.88 -1.32 9.05
CA GLY A 40 17.33 -1.63 10.38
C GLY A 40 16.73 -0.77 11.50
N ARG A 41 15.84 0.18 11.13
CA ARG A 41 15.23 1.11 12.10
C ARG A 41 13.76 0.80 12.38
N ILE A 42 13.17 -0.08 11.61
CA ILE A 42 11.76 -0.46 11.77
C ILE A 42 11.66 -1.97 11.87
N LEU A 43 10.63 -2.42 12.56
CA LEU A 43 10.31 -3.84 12.58
C LEU A 43 9.60 -4.20 11.27
N ILE A 44 10.02 -5.33 10.70
CA ILE A 44 9.38 -5.82 9.48
C ILE A 44 8.19 -6.69 9.88
N PRO A 45 6.98 -6.37 9.43
CA PRO A 45 5.81 -7.19 9.74
C PRO A 45 5.96 -8.60 9.18
N ASP A 46 5.37 -9.57 9.86
CA ASP A 46 5.36 -10.95 9.38
C ASP A 46 4.55 -11.09 8.11
N ARG A 47 3.49 -10.31 8.00
CA ARG A 47 2.58 -10.35 6.86
C ARG A 47 2.02 -8.97 6.59
N THR A 48 1.98 -8.56 5.33
CA THR A 48 1.41 -7.28 4.91
C THR A 48 0.34 -7.54 3.86
N TYR A 49 -0.86 -7.03 4.11
CA TYR A 49 -1.97 -7.12 3.16
C TYR A 49 -2.09 -5.80 2.43
N LEU A 50 -1.91 -5.84 1.13
CA LEU A 50 -2.02 -4.66 0.29
C LEU A 50 -3.33 -4.72 -0.48
N PHE A 51 -4.23 -3.78 -0.20
CA PHE A 51 -5.49 -3.69 -0.94
C PHE A 51 -5.24 -2.88 -2.21
N VAL A 52 -5.32 -3.55 -3.34
CA VAL A 52 -4.97 -2.98 -4.64
C VAL A 52 -6.23 -2.53 -5.37
N ILE A 53 -6.25 -1.28 -5.78
CA ILE A 53 -7.34 -0.72 -6.58
C ILE A 53 -6.75 0.34 -7.49
N GLU A 54 -7.25 0.43 -8.72
CA GLU A 54 -6.78 1.47 -9.62
C GLU A 54 -7.14 2.85 -9.08
N PRO A 55 -6.23 3.83 -9.15
CA PRO A 55 -6.47 5.17 -8.59
C PRO A 55 -7.74 5.83 -9.12
N LYS A 56 -8.05 5.65 -10.39
CA LYS A 56 -9.26 6.21 -10.99
C LYS A 56 -10.52 5.68 -10.32
N ILE A 57 -10.56 4.38 -10.02
CA ILE A 57 -11.70 3.76 -9.35
C ILE A 57 -11.77 4.21 -7.89
N SER A 58 -10.63 4.29 -7.24
CA SER A 58 -10.55 4.75 -5.85
C SER A 58 -11.09 6.17 -5.70
N LEU A 59 -10.66 7.07 -6.57
CA LEU A 59 -11.15 8.44 -6.56
C LEU A 59 -12.64 8.53 -6.84
N ALA A 60 -13.13 7.69 -7.77
CA ALA A 60 -14.55 7.65 -8.10
C ALA A 60 -15.42 7.24 -6.91
N ARG A 61 -14.89 6.38 -6.03
CA ARG A 61 -15.60 5.97 -4.82
C ARG A 61 -15.74 7.09 -3.81
N ILE A 62 -14.76 8.01 -3.77
CA ILE A 62 -14.76 9.12 -2.84
C ILE A 62 -15.57 10.29 -3.39
N GLN A 63 -15.51 10.54 -4.69
CA GLN A 63 -16.14 11.65 -5.34
C GLN A 63 -17.38 11.19 -6.11
N GLN A 64 -18.46 12.00 -6.01
CA GLN A 64 -19.71 11.68 -6.71
C GLN A 64 -19.63 11.91 -8.21
N ARG A 65 -18.64 12.68 -8.66
CA ARG A 65 -18.47 13.01 -10.06
C ARG A 65 -17.05 12.68 -10.52
N PRO A 66 -16.79 11.41 -10.88
CA PRO A 66 -15.44 10.98 -11.27
C PRO A 66 -14.86 11.76 -12.43
N GLU A 67 -15.70 12.24 -13.34
CA GLU A 67 -15.27 13.00 -14.52
C GLU A 67 -14.66 14.36 -14.15
N LEU A 68 -14.86 14.83 -12.93
CA LEU A 68 -14.31 16.09 -12.46
C LEU A 68 -13.00 15.91 -11.67
N ILE A 69 -12.45 14.69 -11.64
CA ILE A 69 -11.20 14.42 -10.96
C ILE A 69 -10.08 15.20 -11.66
N PRO A 70 -9.34 16.06 -10.94
CA PRO A 70 -8.22 16.78 -11.54
C PRO A 70 -7.17 15.81 -12.09
N PHE A 71 -6.70 16.07 -13.29
CA PHE A 71 -5.67 15.25 -13.91
C PHE A 71 -4.43 15.12 -13.04
N GLU A 72 -4.02 16.22 -12.39
CA GLU A 72 -2.83 16.24 -11.54
C GLU A 72 -2.99 15.31 -10.33
N GLN A 73 -4.17 15.29 -9.72
CA GLN A 73 -4.45 14.42 -8.58
C GLN A 73 -4.40 12.96 -8.99
N LEU A 74 -5.00 12.63 -10.13
CA LEU A 74 -4.98 11.28 -10.64
C LEU A 74 -3.55 10.84 -10.97
N ALA A 75 -2.78 11.72 -11.65
CA ALA A 75 -1.39 11.41 -12.01
C ALA A 75 -0.53 11.14 -10.77
N PHE A 76 -0.71 11.95 -9.71
CA PHE A 76 0.01 11.73 -8.46
C PHE A 76 -0.34 10.38 -7.84
N LEU A 77 -1.62 10.05 -7.77
CA LEU A 77 -2.06 8.79 -7.20
C LEU A 77 -1.62 7.58 -8.02
N GLU A 78 -1.49 7.74 -9.33
CA GLU A 78 -0.94 6.67 -10.16
C GLU A 78 0.53 6.41 -9.84
N LYS A 79 1.30 7.45 -9.54
CA LYS A 79 2.69 7.30 -9.08
C LYS A 79 2.73 6.59 -7.73
N VAL A 80 1.87 6.97 -6.81
CA VAL A 80 1.76 6.32 -5.51
C VAL A 80 1.41 4.85 -5.68
N HIS A 81 0.44 4.56 -6.53
CA HIS A 81 0.03 3.18 -6.82
C HIS A 81 1.19 2.33 -7.34
N LYS A 82 1.92 2.87 -8.31
CA LYS A 82 3.09 2.19 -8.86
C LYS A 82 4.15 1.93 -7.78
N ASN A 83 4.38 2.91 -6.91
CA ASN A 83 5.34 2.76 -5.83
C ASN A 83 4.93 1.68 -4.83
N TYR A 84 3.64 1.60 -4.49
CA TYR A 84 3.14 0.52 -3.65
C TYR A 84 3.43 -0.84 -4.26
N LEU A 85 3.14 -1.00 -5.54
CA LEU A 85 3.39 -2.27 -6.21
C LEU A 85 4.89 -2.62 -6.24
N THR A 86 5.72 -1.60 -6.38
CA THR A 86 7.18 -1.80 -6.40
C THR A 86 7.73 -2.25 -5.04
N VAL A 87 7.27 -1.65 -3.95
CA VAL A 87 7.78 -1.98 -2.61
C VAL A 87 7.13 -3.21 -1.99
N SER A 88 6.05 -3.70 -2.58
CA SER A 88 5.30 -4.83 -2.02
C SER A 88 5.59 -6.14 -2.73
N ARG A 89 6.82 -6.32 -3.16
CA ARG A 89 7.29 -7.58 -3.73
C ARG A 89 7.89 -8.43 -2.62
N GLY A 90 7.63 -9.70 -2.66
CA GLY A 90 8.16 -10.62 -1.66
C GLY A 90 7.07 -11.44 -1.00
N LYS A 91 7.49 -12.46 -0.29
CA LYS A 91 6.56 -13.47 0.23
C LYS A 91 5.68 -12.98 1.37
N ARG A 92 6.11 -11.94 2.10
CA ARG A 92 5.32 -11.44 3.21
C ARG A 92 4.13 -10.58 2.77
N PHE A 93 4.09 -10.21 1.50
CA PHE A 93 3.02 -9.38 0.94
C PHE A 93 1.94 -10.22 0.29
N LEU A 94 0.70 -9.94 0.65
CA LEU A 94 -0.46 -10.52 -0.03
C LEU A 94 -1.24 -9.40 -0.68
N HIS A 95 -1.35 -9.44 -2.01
CA HIS A 95 -2.10 -8.43 -2.76
C HIS A 95 -3.54 -8.87 -2.87
N LEU A 96 -4.47 -8.01 -2.48
CA LEU A 96 -5.90 -8.27 -2.52
C LEU A 96 -6.59 -7.26 -3.43
N ASP A 97 -7.47 -7.74 -4.27
CA ASP A 97 -8.29 -6.88 -5.12
C ASP A 97 -9.31 -6.16 -4.25
N ALA A 98 -9.12 -4.86 -4.05
CA ALA A 98 -9.97 -4.06 -3.18
C ALA A 98 -11.36 -3.79 -3.76
N GLU A 99 -11.63 -4.20 -5.01
CA GLU A 99 -12.96 -4.10 -5.59
C GLU A 99 -13.89 -5.22 -5.10
N GLN A 100 -13.36 -6.24 -4.46
CA GLN A 100 -14.15 -7.30 -3.87
C GLN A 100 -14.97 -6.80 -2.68
N PRO A 101 -16.08 -7.50 -2.33
CA PRO A 101 -16.85 -7.14 -1.13
C PRO A 101 -16.00 -7.19 0.13
N ILE A 102 -16.31 -6.31 1.08
CA ILE A 102 -15.58 -6.23 2.34
C ILE A 102 -15.55 -7.58 3.05
N GLU A 103 -16.67 -8.29 3.05
CA GLU A 103 -16.77 -9.60 3.71
C GLU A 103 -15.77 -10.60 3.13
N ARG A 104 -15.58 -10.56 1.83
CA ARG A 104 -14.61 -11.45 1.16
C ARG A 104 -13.19 -11.10 1.55
N LEU A 105 -12.87 -9.79 1.58
CA LEU A 105 -11.54 -9.32 1.96
C LEU A 105 -11.21 -9.71 3.40
N VAL A 106 -12.16 -9.52 4.31
CA VAL A 106 -11.98 -9.89 5.71
C VAL A 106 -11.74 -11.38 5.84
N GLN A 107 -12.48 -12.20 5.10
CA GLN A 107 -12.34 -13.65 5.17
C GLN A 107 -10.95 -14.09 4.67
N ILE A 108 -10.47 -13.50 3.58
CA ILE A 108 -9.16 -13.83 3.03
C ILE A 108 -8.06 -13.51 4.05
N CYS A 109 -8.11 -12.31 4.65
CA CYS A 109 -7.14 -11.91 5.66
C CYS A 109 -7.18 -12.82 6.89
N TYR A 110 -8.37 -13.13 7.35
CA TYR A 110 -8.57 -13.98 8.54
C TYR A 110 -7.98 -15.38 8.30
N ASP A 111 -8.29 -15.98 7.17
CA ASP A 111 -7.80 -17.30 6.84
C ASP A 111 -6.28 -17.32 6.71
N ASP A 112 -5.71 -16.28 6.09
CA ASP A 112 -4.26 -16.16 5.95
C ASP A 112 -3.56 -16.02 7.31
N ILE A 113 -4.11 -15.22 8.20
CA ILE A 113 -3.55 -15.03 9.54
C ILE A 113 -3.52 -16.35 10.29
N LEU A 114 -4.59 -17.14 10.21
CA LEU A 114 -4.66 -18.42 10.90
C LEU A 114 -3.67 -19.44 10.34
N THR A 115 -3.42 -19.41 9.03
CA THR A 115 -2.52 -20.39 8.41
C THR A 115 -1.05 -20.01 8.53
N THR A 116 -0.73 -18.73 8.74
CA THR A 116 0.67 -18.29 8.84
C THR A 116 1.22 -18.29 10.27
N ARG A 117 0.39 -18.60 11.24
CA ARG A 117 0.81 -18.69 12.64
C ARG A 117 1.51 -20.04 13.00
#